data_36fe9d408506baca634e3ecaa1a2610b
#
_entry.id   36fe9d408506baca634e3ecaa1a2610b
#
_cell.length_a   1.000
_cell.length_b   1.000
_cell.length_c   1.000
_cell.angle_alpha   90.00
_cell.angle_beta   90.00
_cell.angle_gamma   90.00
#
_symmetry.space_group_name_H-M   'P 1'
#
loop_
_entity.id
_entity.type
_entity.pdbx_description
1 polymer ?
#
loop_
_entity_poly.entity_id
_entity_poly.type
_entity_poly.pdbx_seq_one_letter_code
_entity_poly.pdbx_strand_id
1 'polypeptide(L)'
;MSAYFVGLLVPLVFTLLFRNAKSGKKRGLPVDVGGEPGYAIRNRRFTSPVKSAWEGISTLAELFEQLCKQHRDKHLLGTRKLISRETEVTADGRSFEKVHLGDYEWLTYGKTFEVICSFASGLAQLGHKREERAAIFADTREEWFIALQVLILNILLNKITSFF
;
A
#
# COMPACT_ATOMS: atom_id res chain seq x y z
N MET A 1 29.65 -44.04 37.21
CA MET A 1 29.42 -42.56 37.25
C MET A 1 29.54 -41.86 35.84
N SER A 2 29.95 -42.52 34.80
CA SER A 2 30.18 -41.91 33.46
C SER A 2 28.88 -41.71 32.63
N ALA A 3 27.88 -42.60 32.69
CA ALA A 3 26.70 -42.54 31.86
C ALA A 3 25.71 -41.38 32.20
N TYR A 4 25.65 -41.00 33.46
CA TYR A 4 24.79 -39.88 33.90
C TYR A 4 25.34 -38.49 33.44
N PHE A 5 26.66 -38.37 33.34
CA PHE A 5 27.27 -37.10 32.84
C PHE A 5 27.03 -36.88 31.35
N VAL A 6 27.04 -37.92 30.55
CA VAL A 6 26.75 -37.84 29.09
C VAL A 6 25.27 -37.52 28.87
N GLY A 7 24.36 -38.11 29.65
CA GLY A 7 22.90 -37.85 29.55
C GLY A 7 22.50 -36.39 29.84
N LEU A 8 23.28 -35.66 30.65
CA LEU A 8 23.03 -34.25 30.97
C LEU A 8 23.74 -33.29 30.04
N LEU A 9 24.92 -33.66 29.54
CA LEU A 9 25.76 -32.82 28.65
C LEU A 9 25.13 -32.70 27.25
N VAL A 10 24.57 -33.77 26.71
CA VAL A 10 24.00 -33.78 25.37
C VAL A 10 22.82 -32.80 25.22
N PRO A 11 21.77 -32.81 26.08
CA PRO A 11 20.71 -31.82 25.98
C PRO A 11 21.17 -30.40 26.31
N LEU A 12 22.17 -30.20 27.14
CA LEU A 12 22.75 -28.88 27.44
C LEU A 12 23.45 -28.29 26.21
N VAL A 13 24.28 -29.09 25.53
CA VAL A 13 24.97 -28.68 24.29
C VAL A 13 23.96 -28.44 23.19
N PHE A 14 22.94 -29.28 23.07
CA PHE A 14 21.86 -29.13 22.08
C PHE A 14 21.08 -27.83 22.32
N THR A 15 20.70 -27.53 23.56
CA THR A 15 19.99 -26.28 23.91
C THR A 15 20.86 -25.05 23.68
N LEU A 16 22.17 -25.10 23.91
CA LEU A 16 23.12 -24.01 23.64
C LEU A 16 23.30 -23.79 22.13
N LEU A 17 23.42 -24.84 21.35
CA LEU A 17 23.52 -24.78 19.89
C LEU A 17 22.24 -24.22 19.24
N PHE A 18 21.06 -24.65 19.69
CA PHE A 18 19.78 -24.16 19.16
C PHE A 18 19.40 -22.77 19.68
N ARG A 19 19.86 -22.36 20.88
CA ARG A 19 19.65 -21.00 21.39
C ARG A 19 20.34 -19.95 20.54
N ASN A 20 21.50 -20.27 19.95
CA ASN A 20 22.26 -19.37 19.08
C ASN A 20 21.71 -19.33 17.63
N ALA A 21 20.94 -20.34 17.21
CA ALA A 21 20.42 -20.41 15.85
C ALA A 21 19.25 -19.42 15.56
N LYS A 22 18.65 -18.82 16.58
CA LYS A 22 17.52 -17.87 16.46
C LYS A 22 17.93 -16.39 16.53
N SER A 23 19.15 -16.03 16.27
CA SER A 23 19.51 -14.63 16.04
C SER A 23 18.86 -14.19 14.72
N GLY A 24 17.63 -13.70 14.80
CA GLY A 24 16.92 -13.13 13.65
C GLY A 24 17.80 -12.07 13.00
N LYS A 25 18.04 -12.19 11.68
CA LYS A 25 18.84 -11.21 10.93
C LYS A 25 18.27 -9.82 11.24
N LYS A 26 19.04 -8.99 11.92
CA LYS A 26 18.66 -7.59 12.17
C LYS A 26 18.40 -6.92 10.83
N ARG A 27 17.14 -6.59 10.57
CA ARG A 27 16.70 -5.95 9.31
C ARG A 27 16.97 -4.45 9.31
N GLY A 28 17.11 -3.85 10.50
CA GLY A 28 17.39 -2.44 10.70
C GLY A 28 18.78 -2.21 11.28
N LEU A 29 19.40 -1.12 10.88
CA LEU A 29 20.65 -0.59 11.44
C LEU A 29 20.42 0.82 11.97
N PRO A 30 20.96 1.17 13.15
CA PRO A 30 20.97 2.55 13.61
C PRO A 30 21.88 3.38 12.70
N VAL A 31 21.41 4.56 12.33
CA VAL A 31 22.12 5.52 11.49
C VAL A 31 22.02 6.89 12.16
N ASP A 32 23.14 7.55 12.33
CA ASP A 32 23.14 8.94 12.75
C ASP A 32 22.67 9.81 11.57
N VAL A 33 21.66 10.63 11.82
CA VAL A 33 21.11 11.56 10.80
C VAL A 33 21.44 13.02 11.13
N GLY A 34 22.16 13.26 12.24
CA GLY A 34 22.49 14.61 12.75
C GLY A 34 21.28 15.34 13.35
N GLY A 35 21.54 16.41 14.08
CA GLY A 35 20.51 17.29 14.63
C GLY A 35 20.13 16.93 16.06
N GLU A 36 19.08 16.19 16.29
CA GLU A 36 18.59 15.82 17.62
C GLU A 36 19.35 14.63 18.22
N PRO A 37 19.42 14.52 19.57
CA PRO A 37 20.00 13.34 20.22
C PRO A 37 19.25 12.07 19.85
N GLY A 38 19.99 11.05 19.38
CA GLY A 38 19.44 9.77 19.01
C GLY A 38 19.94 9.29 17.64
N TYR A 39 19.30 8.25 17.13
CA TYR A 39 19.60 7.71 15.80
C TYR A 39 18.33 7.19 15.11
N ALA A 40 18.32 7.30 13.80
CA ALA A 40 17.27 6.70 12.97
C ALA A 40 17.59 5.23 12.69
N ILE A 41 16.56 4.41 12.50
CA ILE A 41 16.71 3.01 12.07
C ILE A 41 16.49 2.94 10.58
N ARG A 42 17.49 2.49 9.84
CA ARG A 42 17.40 2.24 8.39
C ARG A 42 17.42 0.76 8.06
N ASN A 43 16.81 0.43 6.93
CA ASN A 43 16.92 -0.90 6.36
C ASN A 43 18.38 -1.19 6.03
N ARG A 44 18.89 -2.35 6.49
CA ARG A 44 20.28 -2.78 6.27
C ARG A 44 20.72 -2.82 4.80
N ARG A 45 19.77 -2.92 3.85
CA ARG A 45 20.08 -2.98 2.42
C ARG A 45 20.44 -1.61 1.82
N PHE A 46 20.10 -0.50 2.53
CA PHE A 46 20.26 0.85 2.01
C PHE A 46 21.07 1.69 3.00
N THR A 47 22.24 2.14 2.58
CA THR A 47 23.13 3.00 3.38
C THR A 47 22.67 4.47 3.37
N SER A 48 21.88 4.85 2.36
CA SER A 48 21.30 6.18 2.18
C SER A 48 19.78 6.09 1.97
N PRO A 49 19.01 7.19 2.16
CA PRO A 49 17.60 7.22 1.80
C PRO A 49 17.39 6.86 0.34
N VAL A 50 16.42 5.96 0.09
CA VAL A 50 15.98 5.65 -1.27
C VAL A 50 15.15 6.84 -1.76
N LYS A 51 15.65 7.54 -2.79
CA LYS A 51 14.97 8.73 -3.34
C LYS A 51 13.83 8.35 -4.29
N SER A 52 13.95 7.24 -4.98
CA SER A 52 12.97 6.75 -5.94
C SER A 52 12.91 5.23 -5.88
N ALA A 53 11.73 4.66 -6.07
CA ALA A 53 11.54 3.21 -6.15
C ALA A 53 12.11 2.63 -7.46
N TRP A 54 12.09 3.41 -8.54
CA TRP A 54 12.57 3.04 -9.88
C TRP A 54 13.40 4.16 -10.48
N GLU A 55 14.41 3.76 -11.23
CA GLU A 55 15.28 4.70 -11.94
C GLU A 55 14.47 5.50 -12.99
N GLY A 56 14.69 6.80 -13.03
CA GLY A 56 14.00 7.71 -13.96
C GLY A 56 12.59 8.14 -13.54
N ILE A 57 12.06 7.66 -12.40
CA ILE A 57 10.75 8.06 -11.87
C ILE A 57 10.96 8.92 -10.63
N SER A 58 10.41 10.13 -10.65
CA SER A 58 10.57 11.11 -9.58
C SER A 58 9.29 11.34 -8.76
N THR A 59 8.12 11.00 -9.30
CA THR A 59 6.83 11.25 -8.68
C THR A 59 5.94 10.00 -8.63
N LEU A 60 4.98 9.98 -7.70
CA LEU A 60 3.97 8.91 -7.62
C LEU A 60 3.07 8.88 -8.85
N ALA A 61 2.80 10.03 -9.47
CA ALA A 61 1.99 10.12 -10.67
C ALA A 61 2.69 9.46 -11.87
N GLU A 62 3.98 9.76 -12.08
CA GLU A 62 4.79 9.11 -13.13
C GLU A 62 4.87 7.60 -12.90
N LEU A 63 5.04 7.17 -11.64
CA LEU A 63 5.06 5.75 -11.28
C LEU A 63 3.74 5.07 -11.65
N PHE A 64 2.61 5.67 -11.27
CA PHE A 64 1.29 5.12 -11.55
C PHE A 64 0.98 5.07 -13.04
N GLU A 65 1.28 6.14 -13.79
CA GLU A 65 1.12 6.19 -15.24
C GLU A 65 1.94 5.07 -15.93
N GLN A 66 3.20 4.89 -15.52
CA GLN A 66 4.05 3.85 -16.09
C GLN A 66 3.52 2.45 -15.77
N LEU A 67 3.04 2.21 -14.54
CA LEU A 67 2.40 0.95 -14.17
C LEU A 67 1.14 0.66 -15.01
N CYS A 68 0.32 1.68 -15.26
CA CYS A 68 -0.87 1.55 -16.09
C CYS A 68 -0.53 1.22 -17.55
N LYS A 69 0.54 1.79 -18.08
CA LYS A 69 1.04 1.45 -19.42
C LYS A 69 1.58 0.01 -19.49
N GLN A 70 2.38 -0.38 -18.48
CA GLN A 70 3.05 -1.69 -18.45
C GLN A 70 2.09 -2.85 -18.19
N HIS A 71 1.02 -2.62 -17.42
CA HIS A 71 0.10 -3.66 -16.95
C HIS A 71 -1.34 -3.43 -17.42
N ARG A 72 -1.53 -2.80 -18.58
CA ARG A 72 -2.82 -2.30 -19.09
C ARG A 72 -3.99 -3.27 -18.89
N ASP A 73 -3.79 -4.53 -19.20
CA ASP A 73 -4.84 -5.56 -19.21
C ASP A 73 -4.97 -6.34 -17.90
N LYS A 74 -4.10 -6.07 -16.91
CA LYS A 74 -4.19 -6.72 -15.61
C LYS A 74 -5.25 -6.08 -14.74
N HIS A 75 -5.88 -6.86 -13.86
CA HIS A 75 -6.81 -6.37 -12.86
C HIS A 75 -6.09 -5.47 -11.85
N LEU A 76 -6.70 -4.34 -11.51
CA LEU A 76 -6.21 -3.39 -10.52
C LEU A 76 -7.19 -3.23 -9.35
N LEU A 77 -8.44 -2.85 -9.65
CA LEU A 77 -9.47 -2.60 -8.64
C LEU A 77 -10.55 -3.66 -8.76
N GLY A 78 -10.97 -4.23 -7.63
CA GLY A 78 -12.01 -5.22 -7.58
C GLY A 78 -13.08 -4.83 -6.57
N THR A 79 -14.32 -4.73 -7.02
CA THR A 79 -15.48 -4.41 -6.20
C THR A 79 -16.50 -5.54 -6.28
N ARG A 80 -17.05 -5.91 -5.15
CA ARG A 80 -18.13 -6.89 -5.11
C ARG A 80 -19.48 -6.21 -5.26
N LYS A 81 -20.31 -6.73 -6.16
CA LYS A 81 -21.67 -6.24 -6.34
C LYS A 81 -22.49 -6.47 -5.07
N LEU A 82 -23.14 -5.41 -4.59
CA LEU A 82 -24.11 -5.51 -3.51
C LEU A 82 -25.38 -6.22 -4.01
N ILE A 83 -25.73 -7.36 -3.39
CA ILE A 83 -26.95 -8.10 -3.69
C ILE A 83 -28.08 -7.64 -2.76
N SER A 84 -27.88 -7.69 -1.45
CA SER A 84 -28.87 -7.28 -0.45
C SER A 84 -28.19 -6.82 0.84
N ARG A 85 -28.97 -6.10 1.66
CA ARG A 85 -28.65 -5.72 3.03
C ARG A 85 -29.76 -6.21 3.93
N GLU A 86 -29.41 -6.87 5.02
CA GLU A 86 -30.32 -7.38 6.01
C GLU A 86 -29.88 -6.90 7.39
N THR A 87 -30.83 -6.55 8.24
CA THR A 87 -30.53 -6.24 9.64
C THR A 87 -30.71 -7.50 10.47
N GLU A 88 -29.64 -7.96 11.11
CA GLU A 88 -29.66 -9.10 12.01
C GLU A 88 -29.60 -8.59 13.46
N VAL A 89 -30.47 -9.11 14.31
CA VAL A 89 -30.52 -8.77 15.73
C VAL A 89 -30.01 -9.97 16.51
N THR A 90 -28.96 -9.76 17.29
CA THR A 90 -28.37 -10.79 18.15
C THR A 90 -29.22 -11.03 19.38
N ALA A 91 -29.01 -12.18 20.06
CA ALA A 91 -29.76 -12.56 21.25
C ALA A 91 -29.61 -11.56 22.44
N ASP A 92 -28.55 -10.74 22.42
CA ASP A 92 -28.29 -9.68 23.40
C ASP A 92 -28.91 -8.31 22.99
N GLY A 93 -29.73 -8.29 21.93
CA GLY A 93 -30.45 -7.10 21.46
C GLY A 93 -29.65 -6.12 20.61
N ARG A 94 -28.38 -6.42 20.29
CA ARG A 94 -27.59 -5.61 19.35
C ARG A 94 -28.02 -5.88 17.92
N SER A 95 -28.18 -4.83 17.13
CA SER A 95 -28.45 -4.94 15.70
C SER A 95 -27.19 -4.64 14.90
N PHE A 96 -26.94 -5.39 13.83
CA PHE A 96 -25.89 -5.13 12.86
C PHE A 96 -26.40 -5.38 11.44
N GLU A 97 -25.82 -4.65 10.51
CA GLU A 97 -26.13 -4.80 9.08
C GLU A 97 -25.28 -5.95 8.51
N LYS A 98 -25.98 -6.94 7.93
CA LYS A 98 -25.38 -8.04 7.19
C LYS A 98 -25.49 -7.78 5.71
N VAL A 99 -24.35 -7.72 5.05
CA VAL A 99 -24.25 -7.41 3.63
C VAL A 99 -24.02 -8.68 2.84
N HIS A 100 -24.87 -8.98 1.88
CA HIS A 100 -24.70 -10.06 0.92
C HIS A 100 -24.08 -9.50 -0.36
N LEU A 101 -22.90 -10.03 -0.69
CA LEU A 101 -22.11 -9.57 -1.82
C LEU A 101 -21.99 -10.68 -2.87
N GLY A 102 -22.11 -10.29 -4.13
CA GLY A 102 -21.90 -11.14 -5.30
C GLY A 102 -20.41 -11.34 -5.65
N ASP A 103 -20.18 -11.66 -6.91
CA ASP A 103 -18.82 -11.83 -7.45
C ASP A 103 -18.09 -10.50 -7.57
N TYR A 104 -16.76 -10.60 -7.76
CA TYR A 104 -15.94 -9.43 -8.02
C TYR A 104 -16.11 -8.93 -9.47
N GLU A 105 -16.36 -7.65 -9.61
CA GLU A 105 -16.24 -6.90 -10.85
C GLU A 105 -14.88 -6.20 -10.85
N TRP A 106 -14.08 -6.39 -11.91
CA TRP A 106 -12.70 -5.92 -11.96
C TRP A 106 -12.50 -4.79 -12.97
N LEU A 107 -11.85 -3.72 -12.53
CA LEU A 107 -11.28 -2.73 -13.42
C LEU A 107 -9.80 -3.05 -13.67
N THR A 108 -9.40 -3.01 -14.95
CA THR A 108 -7.98 -3.16 -15.32
C THR A 108 -7.21 -1.87 -15.06
N TYR A 109 -5.88 -1.95 -15.05
CA TYR A 109 -5.02 -0.78 -14.96
C TYR A 109 -5.33 0.25 -16.04
N GLY A 110 -5.47 -0.20 -17.30
CA GLY A 110 -5.79 0.69 -18.43
C GLY A 110 -7.14 1.37 -18.26
N LYS A 111 -8.18 0.61 -17.89
CA LYS A 111 -9.52 1.19 -17.68
C LYS A 111 -9.57 2.15 -16.50
N THR A 112 -8.88 1.81 -15.40
CA THR A 112 -8.75 2.68 -14.24
C THR A 112 -8.07 4.00 -14.63
N PHE A 113 -7.01 3.95 -15.43
CA PHE A 113 -6.30 5.15 -15.89
C PHE A 113 -7.20 6.05 -16.77
N GLU A 114 -7.98 5.47 -17.68
CA GLU A 114 -8.97 6.21 -18.49
C GLU A 114 -9.99 6.94 -17.63
N VAL A 115 -10.53 6.26 -16.61
CA VAL A 115 -11.49 6.87 -15.66
C VAL A 115 -10.84 8.01 -14.89
N ILE A 116 -9.60 7.82 -14.41
CA ILE A 116 -8.85 8.84 -13.69
C ILE A 116 -8.61 10.08 -14.57
N CYS A 117 -8.18 9.89 -15.82
CA CYS A 117 -7.97 11.01 -16.76
C CYS A 117 -9.27 11.77 -17.05
N SER A 118 -10.38 11.06 -17.25
CA SER A 118 -11.68 11.67 -17.47
C SER A 118 -12.15 12.47 -16.26
N PHE A 119 -11.99 11.93 -15.06
CA PHE A 119 -12.33 12.63 -13.82
C PHE A 119 -11.44 13.86 -13.59
N ALA A 120 -10.13 13.74 -13.81
CA ALA A 120 -9.21 14.85 -13.71
C ALA A 120 -9.55 15.99 -14.68
N SER A 121 -9.92 15.65 -15.93
CA SER A 121 -10.39 16.63 -16.92
C SER A 121 -11.67 17.33 -16.49
N GLY A 122 -12.63 16.59 -15.93
CA GLY A 122 -13.87 17.17 -15.39
C GLY A 122 -13.59 18.14 -14.23
N LEU A 123 -12.69 17.76 -13.32
CA LEU A 123 -12.32 18.59 -12.18
C LEU A 123 -11.63 19.91 -12.63
N ALA A 124 -10.76 19.82 -13.64
CA ALA A 124 -10.12 21.00 -14.25
C ALA A 124 -11.17 21.91 -14.91
N GLN A 125 -12.16 21.36 -15.62
CA GLN A 125 -13.25 22.15 -16.23
C GLN A 125 -14.12 22.85 -15.19
N LEU A 126 -14.30 22.26 -14.00
CA LEU A 126 -14.96 22.89 -12.86
C LEU A 126 -14.11 24.00 -12.19
N GLY A 127 -12.89 24.22 -12.66
CA GLY A 127 -12.02 25.31 -12.20
C GLY A 127 -11.08 24.94 -11.07
N HIS A 128 -10.98 23.67 -10.69
CA HIS A 128 -9.99 23.22 -9.68
C HIS A 128 -8.57 23.48 -10.17
N LYS A 129 -7.80 24.21 -9.37
CA LYS A 129 -6.45 24.64 -9.73
C LYS A 129 -5.41 23.78 -9.03
N ARG A 130 -4.21 23.78 -9.61
CA ARG A 130 -3.03 23.26 -8.95
C ARG A 130 -2.83 24.01 -7.62
N GLU A 131 -2.41 23.26 -6.58
CA GLU A 131 -2.18 23.78 -5.22
C GLU A 131 -3.45 24.04 -4.40
N GLU A 132 -4.64 23.94 -4.97
CA GLU A 132 -5.86 23.91 -4.18
C GLU A 132 -5.96 22.62 -3.39
N ARG A 133 -6.41 22.72 -2.15
CA ARG A 133 -6.59 21.58 -1.28
C ARG A 133 -7.92 20.91 -1.57
N ALA A 134 -7.89 19.60 -1.77
CA ALA A 134 -9.08 18.77 -1.86
C ALA A 134 -9.10 17.78 -0.70
N ALA A 135 -10.30 17.49 -0.19
CA ALA A 135 -10.52 16.48 0.83
C ALA A 135 -11.37 15.35 0.27
N ILE A 136 -10.99 14.11 0.55
CA ILE A 136 -11.78 12.92 0.22
C ILE A 136 -12.42 12.44 1.52
N PHE A 137 -13.75 12.44 1.57
CA PHE A 137 -14.53 11.89 2.67
C PHE A 137 -15.44 10.81 2.10
N ALA A 138 -15.01 9.56 2.19
CA ALA A 138 -15.68 8.42 1.60
C ALA A 138 -15.29 7.12 2.31
N ASP A 139 -16.14 6.11 2.19
CA ASP A 139 -15.79 4.74 2.59
C ASP A 139 -14.66 4.19 1.72
N THR A 140 -13.98 3.14 2.20
CA THR A 140 -12.92 2.47 1.44
C THR A 140 -13.52 1.71 0.27
N ARG A 141 -13.48 2.33 -0.91
CA ARG A 141 -14.02 1.84 -2.17
C ARG A 141 -13.08 2.19 -3.33
N GLU A 142 -13.38 1.66 -4.53
CA GLU A 142 -12.60 1.94 -5.74
C GLU A 142 -12.59 3.44 -6.09
N GLU A 143 -13.71 4.13 -5.88
CA GLU A 143 -13.84 5.57 -6.17
C GLU A 143 -12.91 6.41 -5.30
N TRP A 144 -12.65 5.99 -4.05
CA TRP A 144 -11.68 6.64 -3.17
C TRP A 144 -10.26 6.59 -3.78
N PHE A 145 -9.86 5.42 -4.29
CA PHE A 145 -8.56 5.25 -4.93
C PHE A 145 -8.47 6.09 -6.21
N ILE A 146 -9.51 6.07 -7.05
CA ILE A 146 -9.59 6.87 -8.27
C ILE A 146 -9.45 8.36 -7.94
N ALA A 147 -10.21 8.88 -6.98
CA ALA A 147 -10.15 10.27 -6.56
C ALA A 147 -8.76 10.65 -6.04
N LEU A 148 -8.12 9.79 -5.25
CA LEU A 148 -6.75 10.00 -4.78
C LEU A 148 -5.76 10.13 -5.95
N GLN A 149 -5.85 9.24 -6.94
CA GLN A 149 -4.96 9.28 -8.11
C GLN A 149 -5.23 10.53 -8.95
N VAL A 150 -6.48 10.97 -9.08
CA VAL A 150 -6.82 12.23 -9.75
C VAL A 150 -6.12 13.42 -9.11
N LEU A 151 -6.13 13.52 -7.77
CA LEU A 151 -5.46 14.61 -7.06
C LEU A 151 -3.93 14.55 -7.22
N ILE A 152 -3.35 13.36 -7.22
CA ILE A 152 -1.93 13.15 -7.47
C ILE A 152 -1.57 13.55 -8.92
N LEU A 153 -2.37 13.18 -9.90
CA LEU A 153 -2.19 13.50 -11.32
C LEU A 153 -2.47 14.97 -11.63
N ASN A 154 -3.42 15.62 -10.95
CA ASN A 154 -3.75 17.03 -11.16
C ASN A 154 -2.53 17.95 -10.90
N ILE A 155 -1.60 17.52 -10.08
CA ILE A 155 -0.28 18.18 -9.93
C ILE A 155 0.53 18.18 -11.25
N LEU A 156 0.22 17.26 -12.20
CA LEU A 156 0.92 17.06 -13.48
C LEU A 156 0.11 17.45 -14.72
N LEU A 157 -1.15 17.90 -14.62
CA LEU A 157 -2.06 18.13 -15.75
C LEU A 157 -1.52 19.10 -16.82
N ASN A 158 -0.53 19.92 -16.53
CA ASN A 158 0.16 20.70 -17.56
C ASN A 158 0.96 19.85 -18.57
N LYS A 159 1.11 18.52 -18.35
CA LYS A 159 1.75 17.60 -19.30
C LYS A 159 0.75 16.73 -20.08
N ILE A 160 -0.49 16.60 -19.61
CA ILE A 160 -1.49 15.69 -20.23
C ILE A 160 -2.20 16.34 -21.43
N THR A 161 -2.20 17.66 -21.54
CA THR A 161 -2.76 18.40 -22.70
C THR A 161 -2.06 18.11 -24.03
N SER A 162 -1.00 17.32 -24.05
CA SER A 162 -0.29 16.89 -25.26
C SER A 162 -0.65 15.49 -25.75
N PHE A 163 -1.67 14.83 -25.17
CA PHE A 163 -2.05 13.46 -25.54
C PHE A 163 -3.44 13.32 -26.18
N PHE A 164 -4.11 14.44 -26.49
CA PHE A 164 -5.34 14.46 -27.29
C PHE A 164 -5.17 15.31 -28.55
#